data_c54ead028b95f9be4d11a1d1ecb23f1a
#
_entry.id   c54ead028b95f9be4d11a1d1ecb23f1a
#
_cell.length_a   1.000
_cell.length_b   1.000
_cell.length_c   1.000
_cell.angle_alpha   90.00
_cell.angle_beta   90.00
_cell.angle_gamma   90.00
#
_symmetry.space_group_name_H-M   'P 1'
#
loop_
_entity.id
_entity.type
_entity.pdbx_description
1 polymer ?
#
loop_
_entity_poly.entity_id
_entity_poly.type
_entity_poly.pdbx_seq_one_letter_code
_entity_poly.pdbx_strand_id
1 'polypeptide(L)'
;MINKIIYVFFVLSFTSCSVLKPDSYMLKSSHGTALEYINSISSTFLEKHLSVLASDEFEGRETTKKGQKLAAAYLKNFLVEMNIKSAYDSTYFQQFPVDVSDFNNVKLFVNNEQLSFIDQFYSFGNPINKSVSKLDLVDVDYGIISTISDDYEGKDVLGKIALMSQGTKSKNDPLSQGNWRTKLKSAEEKGAEAIIIKTEDYKDKDLRIKNYLRNPTMKMHNNRNSKPHIPVFIADNDLFNKDSLYQVSFSSMVTESKTAENVVSYIPGKTNETIVISAHYDHIGFDRGEVCNGADDDGSGTVALMNIAKAFQEAYEDGKTPER
;
A
#
# COMPACT_ATOMS: atom_id res chain seq x y z
N MET A 1 -28.66 23.72 -48.47
CA MET A 1 -28.21 24.08 -47.09
C MET A 1 -27.01 23.20 -46.77
N ILE A 2 -25.81 23.79 -46.84
CA ILE A 2 -24.55 23.06 -46.75
C ILE A 2 -24.09 23.16 -45.27
N ASN A 3 -24.09 22.03 -44.57
CA ASN A 3 -23.53 21.92 -43.23
C ASN A 3 -22.01 22.00 -43.30
N LYS A 4 -21.44 23.08 -42.79
CA LYS A 4 -20.00 23.21 -42.57
C LYS A 4 -19.62 22.44 -41.30
N ILE A 5 -18.86 21.35 -41.46
CA ILE A 5 -18.19 20.66 -40.38
C ILE A 5 -16.90 21.41 -40.11
N ILE A 6 -16.80 21.99 -38.90
CA ILE A 6 -15.58 22.63 -38.41
C ILE A 6 -14.73 21.56 -37.76
N TYR A 7 -13.60 21.20 -38.36
CA TYR A 7 -12.55 20.39 -37.73
C TYR A 7 -11.69 21.32 -36.86
N VAL A 8 -11.79 21.12 -35.55
CA VAL A 8 -10.86 21.73 -34.62
C VAL A 8 -9.62 20.83 -34.52
N PHE A 9 -8.55 21.26 -35.17
CA PHE A 9 -7.23 20.64 -34.98
C PHE A 9 -6.67 21.06 -33.64
N PHE A 10 -6.61 20.13 -32.68
CA PHE A 10 -5.83 20.31 -31.46
C PHE A 10 -4.34 20.11 -31.83
N VAL A 11 -3.64 21.23 -32.03
CA VAL A 11 -2.18 21.22 -32.12
C VAL A 11 -1.65 21.02 -30.69
N LEU A 12 -1.28 19.78 -30.33
CA LEU A 12 -0.44 19.52 -29.17
C LEU A 12 0.93 20.12 -29.44
N SER A 13 1.14 21.32 -28.94
CA SER A 13 2.49 21.86 -28.81
C SER A 13 3.22 21.04 -27.75
N PHE A 14 4.04 20.11 -28.20
CA PHE A 14 5.12 19.56 -27.38
C PHE A 14 6.06 20.71 -27.07
N THR A 15 5.83 21.39 -25.94
CA THR A 15 6.89 22.16 -25.32
C THR A 15 7.91 21.12 -24.85
N SER A 16 8.90 20.90 -25.67
CA SER A 16 10.14 20.26 -25.31
C SER A 16 10.57 20.89 -23.99
N CYS A 17 10.59 20.13 -22.88
CA CYS A 17 11.39 20.50 -21.74
C CYS A 17 12.80 20.70 -22.28
N SER A 18 13.19 21.94 -22.46
CA SER A 18 14.59 22.26 -22.66
C SER A 18 15.32 21.73 -21.44
N VAL A 19 16.05 20.65 -21.63
CA VAL A 19 17.06 20.17 -20.68
C VAL A 19 17.89 21.39 -20.40
N LEU A 20 17.70 22.00 -19.24
CA LEU A 20 18.53 23.07 -18.74
C LEU A 20 19.95 22.53 -18.80
N LYS A 21 20.78 23.06 -19.69
CA LYS A 21 22.19 22.70 -19.75
C LYS A 21 22.75 22.93 -18.35
N PRO A 22 23.40 21.92 -17.72
CA PRO A 22 23.92 22.03 -16.37
C PRO A 22 24.83 23.25 -16.16
N ASP A 23 25.38 23.78 -17.24
CA ASP A 23 26.43 24.80 -17.23
C ASP A 23 25.97 26.23 -16.88
N SER A 24 24.67 26.52 -16.76
CA SER A 24 24.24 27.90 -16.54
C SER A 24 23.82 28.20 -15.09
N TYR A 25 23.59 27.19 -14.24
CA TYR A 25 23.23 27.36 -12.83
C TYR A 25 24.33 27.04 -11.84
N MET A 26 25.40 26.42 -12.31
CA MET A 26 26.55 26.10 -11.50
C MET A 26 27.60 27.15 -11.77
N LEU A 27 28.10 27.79 -10.74
CA LEU A 27 29.42 28.44 -10.80
C LEU A 27 29.45 29.93 -11.06
N LYS A 28 28.87 30.73 -10.17
CA LYS A 28 29.52 32.00 -9.88
C LYS A 28 30.07 31.98 -8.46
N SER A 29 31.39 31.86 -8.41
CA SER A 29 32.32 32.19 -7.30
C SER A 29 32.10 31.48 -5.93
N SER A 30 33.05 30.79 -5.48
CA SER A 30 33.37 30.07 -4.22
C SER A 30 33.29 28.54 -4.32
N HIS A 31 33.13 27.97 -5.47
CA HIS A 31 32.82 26.54 -5.69
C HIS A 31 34.04 25.65 -6.00
N GLY A 32 35.26 26.14 -5.94
CA GLY A 32 36.44 25.31 -6.17
C GLY A 32 36.50 24.08 -5.28
N THR A 33 36.06 24.24 -4.04
CA THR A 33 36.06 23.18 -3.04
C THR A 33 34.91 22.17 -3.26
N ALA A 34 33.71 22.63 -3.68
CA ALA A 34 32.56 21.74 -3.92
C ALA A 34 32.75 20.87 -5.16
N LEU A 35 33.43 21.38 -6.21
CA LEU A 35 33.71 20.62 -7.43
C LEU A 35 34.62 19.42 -7.19
N GLU A 36 35.52 19.47 -6.23
CA GLU A 36 36.38 18.35 -5.86
C GLU A 36 35.52 17.15 -5.40
N TYR A 37 34.55 17.38 -4.51
CA TYR A 37 33.70 16.32 -3.96
C TYR A 37 32.56 15.90 -4.93
N ILE A 38 32.08 16.81 -5.78
CA ILE A 38 31.15 16.46 -6.86
C ILE A 38 31.81 15.50 -7.84
N ASN A 39 33.11 15.69 -8.15
CA ASN A 39 33.83 14.81 -9.05
C ASN A 39 34.14 13.43 -8.44
N SER A 40 33.95 13.23 -7.11
CA SER A 40 34.07 11.92 -6.49
C SER A 40 32.80 11.06 -6.73
N ILE A 41 31.70 11.67 -7.20
CA ILE A 41 30.48 10.96 -7.61
C ILE A 41 30.78 10.25 -8.94
N SER A 42 30.84 8.92 -8.90
CA SER A 42 31.26 8.14 -10.05
C SER A 42 30.21 7.11 -10.49
N SER A 43 30.09 6.93 -11.80
CA SER A 43 29.23 5.87 -12.37
C SER A 43 29.64 4.48 -11.92
N THR A 44 30.93 4.22 -11.75
CA THR A 44 31.44 2.93 -11.27
C THR A 44 30.96 2.63 -9.84
N PHE A 45 30.92 3.63 -8.97
CA PHE A 45 30.36 3.47 -7.63
C PHE A 45 28.87 3.13 -7.70
N LEU A 46 28.12 3.89 -8.49
CA LEU A 46 26.67 3.68 -8.66
C LEU A 46 26.38 2.28 -9.19
N GLU A 47 27.05 1.87 -10.26
CA GLU A 47 26.91 0.54 -10.86
C GLU A 47 27.21 -0.58 -9.87
N LYS A 48 28.32 -0.48 -9.13
CA LYS A 48 28.73 -1.47 -8.13
C LYS A 48 27.64 -1.69 -7.08
N HIS A 49 27.15 -0.61 -6.49
CA HIS A 49 26.19 -0.71 -5.38
C HIS A 49 24.78 -1.03 -5.86
N LEU A 50 24.39 -0.53 -7.05
CA LEU A 50 23.10 -0.86 -7.67
C LEU A 50 23.02 -2.35 -8.04
N SER A 51 24.10 -2.90 -8.63
CA SER A 51 24.16 -4.32 -8.97
C SER A 51 24.00 -5.23 -7.75
N VAL A 52 24.42 -4.79 -6.57
CA VAL A 52 24.19 -5.52 -5.32
C VAL A 52 22.74 -5.37 -4.86
N LEU A 53 22.25 -4.14 -4.70
CA LEU A 53 20.89 -3.90 -4.18
C LEU A 53 19.78 -4.44 -5.09
N ALA A 54 20.01 -4.44 -6.40
CA ALA A 54 19.09 -4.98 -7.40
C ALA A 54 19.40 -6.43 -7.79
N SER A 55 20.18 -7.18 -7.01
CA SER A 55 20.39 -8.60 -7.25
C SER A 55 19.22 -9.46 -6.72
N ASP A 56 19.08 -10.66 -7.27
CA ASP A 56 18.08 -11.63 -6.84
C ASP A 56 18.28 -12.08 -5.38
N GLU A 57 19.49 -11.98 -4.86
CA GLU A 57 19.82 -12.29 -3.47
C GLU A 57 19.04 -11.39 -2.49
N PHE A 58 18.73 -10.16 -2.91
CA PHE A 58 17.94 -9.21 -2.13
C PHE A 58 16.44 -9.37 -2.29
N GLU A 59 15.98 -10.41 -3.03
CA GLU A 59 14.58 -10.83 -3.10
C GLU A 59 13.60 -9.67 -3.40
N GLY A 60 14.05 -8.67 -4.19
CA GLY A 60 13.25 -7.49 -4.51
C GLY A 60 12.88 -6.61 -3.31
N ARG A 61 13.57 -6.74 -2.19
CA ARG A 61 13.58 -5.84 -1.01
C ARG A 61 12.19 -5.50 -0.43
N GLU A 62 11.22 -6.43 -0.51
CA GLU A 62 9.87 -6.20 0.03
C GLU A 62 9.93 -5.85 1.53
N THR A 63 9.27 -4.76 1.91
CA THR A 63 9.22 -4.25 3.29
C THR A 63 8.83 -5.35 4.27
N THR A 64 9.53 -5.43 5.40
CA THR A 64 9.41 -6.46 6.46
C THR A 64 9.91 -7.86 6.09
N LYS A 65 10.28 -8.12 4.85
CA LYS A 65 10.80 -9.40 4.40
C LYS A 65 12.34 -9.45 4.49
N LYS A 66 12.89 -10.64 4.27
CA LYS A 66 14.33 -10.89 4.37
C LYS A 66 15.15 -9.97 3.46
N GLY A 67 14.73 -9.77 2.21
CA GLY A 67 15.46 -8.93 1.25
C GLY A 67 15.60 -7.48 1.72
N GLN A 68 14.54 -6.90 2.30
CA GLN A 68 14.58 -5.56 2.88
C GLN A 68 15.55 -5.49 4.07
N LYS A 69 15.61 -6.53 4.93
CA LYS A 69 16.55 -6.59 6.06
C LYS A 69 18.00 -6.69 5.58
N LEU A 70 18.26 -7.43 4.52
CA LEU A 70 19.58 -7.49 3.88
C LEU A 70 20.00 -6.12 3.33
N ALA A 71 19.08 -5.42 2.66
CA ALA A 71 19.33 -4.07 2.15
C ALA A 71 19.61 -3.08 3.28
N ALA A 72 18.82 -3.09 4.36
CA ALA A 72 19.07 -2.25 5.53
C ALA A 72 20.45 -2.50 6.15
N ALA A 73 20.83 -3.77 6.29
CA ALA A 73 22.15 -4.16 6.80
C ALA A 73 23.29 -3.71 5.87
N TYR A 74 23.10 -3.83 4.57
CA TYR A 74 24.06 -3.38 3.55
C TYR A 74 24.29 -1.87 3.64
N LEU A 75 23.21 -1.09 3.67
CA LEU A 75 23.29 0.37 3.81
C LEU A 75 23.96 0.79 5.13
N LYS A 76 23.59 0.15 6.24
CA LYS A 76 24.25 0.39 7.53
C LYS A 76 25.75 0.13 7.44
N ASN A 77 26.17 -1.01 6.86
CA ASN A 77 27.59 -1.36 6.76
C ASN A 77 28.34 -0.33 5.94
N PHE A 78 27.78 0.13 4.82
CA PHE A 78 28.34 1.22 4.04
C PHE A 78 28.53 2.50 4.86
N LEU A 79 27.54 2.92 5.64
CA LEU A 79 27.65 4.12 6.49
C LEU A 79 28.73 3.96 7.56
N VAL A 80 28.88 2.77 8.14
CA VAL A 80 29.96 2.47 9.09
C VAL A 80 31.32 2.53 8.42
N GLU A 81 31.48 1.93 7.24
CA GLU A 81 32.73 1.95 6.47
C GLU A 81 33.17 3.38 6.09
N MET A 82 32.20 4.25 5.84
CA MET A 82 32.43 5.66 5.52
C MET A 82 32.55 6.55 6.76
N ASN A 83 32.61 6.03 7.98
CA ASN A 83 32.61 6.80 9.23
C ASN A 83 31.46 7.81 9.37
N ILE A 84 30.35 7.63 8.64
CA ILE A 84 29.18 8.50 8.76
C ILE A 84 28.42 8.15 10.03
N LYS A 85 28.12 9.15 10.87
CA LYS A 85 27.53 8.92 12.17
C LYS A 85 26.06 8.48 12.07
N SER A 86 25.69 7.58 12.99
CA SER A 86 24.29 7.25 13.22
C SER A 86 23.51 8.48 13.72
N ALA A 87 22.26 8.62 13.29
CA ALA A 87 21.35 9.63 13.83
C ALA A 87 20.83 9.28 15.23
N TYR A 88 21.05 8.05 15.69
CA TYR A 88 20.69 7.55 17.00
C TYR A 88 21.92 7.02 17.74
N ASP A 89 21.99 7.16 19.04
CA ASP A 89 23.18 6.89 19.87
C ASP A 89 23.76 5.48 19.69
N SER A 90 22.96 4.48 19.39
CA SER A 90 23.39 3.09 19.33
C SER A 90 23.04 2.33 18.06
N THR A 91 22.27 2.93 17.15
CA THR A 91 21.78 2.25 15.94
C THR A 91 21.56 3.19 14.77
N TYR A 92 21.75 2.68 13.55
CA TYR A 92 21.36 3.37 12.32
C TYR A 92 19.88 3.17 11.96
N PHE A 93 19.16 2.36 12.73
CA PHE A 93 17.78 1.96 12.39
C PHE A 93 16.75 2.74 13.19
N GLN A 94 15.86 3.43 12.50
CA GLN A 94 14.62 3.93 13.04
C GLN A 94 13.55 2.87 12.79
N GLN A 95 13.26 2.07 13.80
CA GLN A 95 12.25 1.04 13.71
C GLN A 95 10.85 1.61 13.89
N PHE A 96 9.89 1.09 13.11
CA PHE A 96 8.49 1.46 13.22
C PHE A 96 7.58 0.26 12.88
N PRO A 97 6.40 0.18 13.51
CA PRO A 97 5.45 -0.89 13.22
C PRO A 97 4.66 -0.61 11.94
N VAL A 98 4.41 -1.68 11.20
CA VAL A 98 3.49 -1.70 10.05
C VAL A 98 2.50 -2.85 10.22
N ASP A 99 1.25 -2.60 9.83
CA ASP A 99 0.21 -3.60 9.82
C ASP A 99 0.16 -4.26 8.44
N VAL A 100 0.41 -5.55 8.41
CA VAL A 100 0.36 -6.40 7.21
C VAL A 100 -0.92 -7.21 7.23
N SER A 101 -1.76 -7.02 6.24
CA SER A 101 -3.03 -7.73 6.10
C SER A 101 -2.94 -8.70 4.93
N ASP A 102 -3.10 -9.99 5.21
CA ASP A 102 -3.09 -11.06 4.22
C ASP A 102 -4.51 -11.59 3.98
N PHE A 103 -5.00 -11.41 2.77
CA PHE A 103 -6.32 -11.88 2.36
C PHE A 103 -6.35 -13.37 2.01
N ASN A 104 -5.20 -14.02 1.76
CA ASN A 104 -5.13 -15.44 1.42
C ASN A 104 -5.62 -16.35 2.55
N ASN A 105 -5.64 -15.85 3.77
CA ASN A 105 -6.14 -16.57 4.94
C ASN A 105 -7.66 -16.43 5.15
N VAL A 106 -8.34 -15.61 4.32
CA VAL A 106 -9.79 -15.46 4.40
C VAL A 106 -10.47 -16.70 3.86
N LYS A 107 -11.38 -17.28 4.64
CA LYS A 107 -12.18 -18.43 4.25
C LYS A 107 -13.65 -18.12 4.41
N LEU A 108 -14.44 -18.57 3.48
CA LEU A 108 -15.89 -18.49 3.52
C LEU A 108 -16.48 -19.85 3.09
N PHE A 109 -17.35 -20.39 3.93
CA PHE A 109 -18.05 -21.63 3.67
C PHE A 109 -19.56 -21.36 3.67
N VAL A 110 -20.23 -21.88 2.68
CA VAL A 110 -21.69 -21.86 2.59
C VAL A 110 -22.17 -23.31 2.58
N ASN A 111 -23.03 -23.71 3.51
CA ASN A 111 -23.50 -25.09 3.69
C ASN A 111 -22.38 -26.14 3.74
N ASN A 112 -21.27 -25.85 4.42
CA ASN A 112 -20.02 -26.61 4.54
C ASN A 112 -19.20 -26.71 3.23
N GLU A 113 -19.58 -26.09 2.15
CA GLU A 113 -18.79 -25.97 0.94
C GLU A 113 -17.89 -24.73 1.02
N GLN A 114 -16.58 -24.92 0.84
CA GLN A 114 -15.63 -23.80 0.83
C GLN A 114 -15.68 -23.10 -0.50
N LEU A 115 -15.94 -21.79 -0.46
CA LEU A 115 -15.90 -20.95 -1.64
C LEU A 115 -14.45 -20.58 -2.02
N SER A 116 -14.22 -20.45 -3.33
CA SER A 116 -12.93 -20.01 -3.89
C SER A 116 -12.75 -18.49 -3.70
N PHE A 117 -11.68 -18.13 -2.95
CA PHE A 117 -11.32 -16.73 -2.80
C PHE A 117 -10.91 -16.13 -4.15
N ILE A 118 -11.35 -14.91 -4.44
CA ILE A 118 -11.21 -14.19 -5.70
C ILE A 118 -12.15 -14.68 -6.82
N ASP A 119 -12.41 -15.98 -6.97
CA ASP A 119 -13.24 -16.48 -8.06
C ASP A 119 -14.75 -16.44 -7.72
N GLN A 120 -15.10 -16.67 -6.47
CA GLN A 120 -16.49 -16.69 -6.00
C GLN A 120 -16.78 -15.63 -4.94
N PHE A 121 -15.79 -15.21 -4.18
CA PHE A 121 -15.94 -14.13 -3.21
C PHE A 121 -14.61 -13.41 -2.97
N TYR A 122 -14.69 -12.21 -2.40
CA TYR A 122 -13.55 -11.51 -1.80
C TYR A 122 -13.97 -10.74 -0.55
N SER A 123 -12.98 -10.33 0.25
CA SER A 123 -13.18 -9.55 1.46
C SER A 123 -12.30 -8.31 1.43
N PHE A 124 -12.70 -7.26 2.13
CA PHE A 124 -11.93 -6.03 2.24
C PHE A 124 -12.28 -5.26 3.53
N GLY A 125 -11.61 -4.16 3.75
CA GLY A 125 -11.84 -3.30 4.91
C GLY A 125 -10.82 -3.52 6.02
N ASN A 126 -11.22 -3.26 7.25
CA ASN A 126 -10.42 -3.49 8.46
C ASN A 126 -11.27 -4.34 9.44
N PRO A 127 -11.50 -5.62 9.13
CA PRO A 127 -12.32 -6.47 9.97
C PRO A 127 -11.62 -6.78 11.30
N ILE A 128 -12.44 -7.04 12.32
CA ILE A 128 -11.96 -7.74 13.50
C ILE A 128 -11.45 -9.12 13.09
N ASN A 129 -10.34 -9.57 13.70
CA ASN A 129 -9.89 -10.95 13.54
C ASN A 129 -10.91 -11.88 14.18
N LYS A 130 -11.66 -12.63 13.37
CA LYS A 130 -12.78 -13.44 13.82
C LYS A 130 -12.93 -14.68 12.97
N SER A 131 -13.23 -15.79 13.65
CA SER A 131 -13.64 -17.03 13.02
C SER A 131 -14.94 -17.49 13.64
N VAL A 132 -15.90 -17.83 12.83
CA VAL A 132 -17.23 -18.35 13.26
C VAL A 132 -17.59 -19.60 12.50
N SER A 133 -18.45 -20.40 13.09
CA SER A 133 -18.91 -21.67 12.52
C SER A 133 -20.42 -21.75 12.60
N LYS A 134 -21.04 -22.09 11.48
CA LYS A 134 -22.47 -22.43 11.35
C LYS A 134 -23.42 -21.36 11.88
N LEU A 135 -23.25 -20.13 11.41
CA LEU A 135 -24.25 -19.08 11.64
C LEU A 135 -25.30 -19.10 10.54
N ASP A 136 -26.54 -18.82 10.94
CA ASP A 136 -27.64 -18.64 10.01
C ASP A 136 -27.45 -17.37 9.19
N LEU A 137 -27.89 -17.41 7.95
CA LEU A 137 -27.88 -16.30 7.03
C LEU A 137 -29.29 -15.74 6.89
N VAL A 138 -29.42 -14.42 7.04
CA VAL A 138 -30.69 -13.71 6.94
C VAL A 138 -30.64 -12.72 5.79
N ASP A 139 -31.52 -12.86 4.79
CA ASP A 139 -31.61 -11.91 3.68
C ASP A 139 -32.32 -10.62 4.13
N VAL A 140 -31.58 -9.50 4.01
CA VAL A 140 -32.02 -8.15 4.39
C VAL A 140 -32.14 -7.23 3.17
N ASP A 141 -32.57 -7.75 2.03
CA ASP A 141 -32.75 -7.03 0.77
C ASP A 141 -31.49 -6.25 0.34
N TYR A 142 -31.44 -4.95 0.57
CA TYR A 142 -30.27 -4.09 0.30
C TYR A 142 -29.53 -3.70 1.59
N GLY A 143 -30.03 -4.06 2.76
CA GLY A 143 -29.39 -3.77 4.05
C GLY A 143 -29.32 -2.28 4.39
N ILE A 144 -30.30 -1.51 3.97
CA ILE A 144 -30.37 -0.06 4.17
C ILE A 144 -31.49 0.28 5.16
N ILE A 145 -31.16 1.16 6.10
CA ILE A 145 -32.12 1.82 6.99
C ILE A 145 -32.11 3.30 6.63
N SER A 146 -33.25 3.83 6.19
CA SER A 146 -33.44 5.22 5.81
C SER A 146 -34.73 5.77 6.34
N THR A 147 -35.01 7.04 6.08
CA THR A 147 -36.30 7.66 6.46
C THR A 147 -37.50 7.13 5.68
N ILE A 148 -37.27 6.40 4.58
CA ILE A 148 -38.31 5.89 3.68
C ILE A 148 -38.38 4.37 3.61
N SER A 149 -37.39 3.65 4.14
CA SER A 149 -37.37 2.19 4.20
C SER A 149 -36.46 1.65 5.30
N ASP A 150 -36.86 0.55 5.92
CA ASP A 150 -36.03 -0.27 6.80
C ASP A 150 -36.01 -1.70 6.25
N ASP A 151 -34.89 -2.08 5.63
CA ASP A 151 -34.72 -3.41 5.05
C ASP A 151 -34.53 -4.51 6.11
N TYR A 152 -34.40 -4.13 7.38
CA TYR A 152 -34.35 -5.03 8.54
C TYR A 152 -35.66 -5.20 9.28
N GLU A 153 -36.73 -4.52 8.84
CA GLU A 153 -38.05 -4.64 9.47
C GLU A 153 -38.51 -6.11 9.50
N GLY A 154 -38.84 -6.59 10.68
CA GLY A 154 -39.28 -7.99 10.89
C GLY A 154 -38.18 -9.05 10.74
N LYS A 155 -36.89 -8.65 10.58
CA LYS A 155 -35.77 -9.56 10.39
C LYS A 155 -34.82 -9.52 11.59
N ASP A 156 -34.55 -10.68 12.17
CA ASP A 156 -33.60 -10.83 13.27
C ASP A 156 -32.22 -11.26 12.74
N VAL A 157 -31.26 -10.37 12.80
CA VAL A 157 -29.85 -10.61 12.39
C VAL A 157 -28.88 -10.68 13.57
N LEU A 158 -29.39 -10.57 14.81
CA LEU A 158 -28.56 -10.61 15.99
C LEU A 158 -27.79 -11.95 16.07
N GLY A 159 -26.47 -11.88 16.09
CA GLY A 159 -25.62 -13.06 16.09
C GLY A 159 -25.62 -13.89 14.81
N LYS A 160 -26.14 -13.36 13.71
CA LYS A 160 -26.24 -14.05 12.40
C LYS A 160 -25.47 -13.30 11.31
N ILE A 161 -25.47 -13.83 10.10
CA ILE A 161 -24.89 -13.21 8.91
C ILE A 161 -25.99 -12.46 8.16
N ALA A 162 -25.80 -11.17 7.89
CA ALA A 162 -26.72 -10.41 7.06
C ALA A 162 -26.34 -10.56 5.57
N LEU A 163 -27.21 -11.14 4.75
CA LEU A 163 -27.08 -11.22 3.29
C LEU A 163 -27.82 -10.03 2.67
N MET A 164 -27.16 -9.34 1.76
CA MET A 164 -27.77 -8.18 1.10
C MET A 164 -27.33 -8.05 -0.35
N SER A 165 -28.14 -7.40 -1.16
CA SER A 165 -27.82 -7.10 -2.55
C SER A 165 -26.93 -5.85 -2.66
N GLN A 166 -26.05 -5.81 -3.66
CA GLN A 166 -25.36 -4.59 -4.05
C GLN A 166 -26.36 -3.53 -4.55
N GLY A 167 -26.03 -2.24 -4.39
CA GLY A 167 -26.88 -1.15 -4.84
C GLY A 167 -27.96 -0.77 -3.82
N THR A 168 -29.09 -0.26 -4.31
CA THR A 168 -30.21 0.24 -3.51
C THR A 168 -31.53 -0.10 -4.17
N LYS A 169 -32.60 -0.12 -3.37
CA LYS A 169 -33.98 -0.38 -3.84
C LYS A 169 -34.54 0.78 -4.68
N SER A 170 -34.14 2.00 -4.37
CA SER A 170 -34.61 3.21 -5.05
C SER A 170 -33.48 4.16 -5.33
N LYS A 171 -33.39 4.64 -6.58
CA LYS A 171 -32.41 5.65 -6.99
C LYS A 171 -32.63 7.02 -6.29
N ASN A 172 -33.82 7.24 -5.75
CA ASN A 172 -34.23 8.47 -5.07
C ASN A 172 -33.99 8.43 -3.56
N ASP A 173 -33.49 7.34 -3.01
CA ASP A 173 -33.13 7.28 -1.60
C ASP A 173 -31.91 8.19 -1.34
N PRO A 174 -31.96 9.15 -0.40
CA PRO A 174 -30.82 10.00 -0.05
C PRO A 174 -29.58 9.21 0.38
N LEU A 175 -29.77 8.00 0.92
CA LEU A 175 -28.70 7.04 1.24
C LEU A 175 -28.38 6.13 0.05
N SER A 176 -28.96 6.41 -1.12
CA SER A 176 -28.98 5.61 -2.34
C SER A 176 -27.61 5.34 -2.98
N GLN A 177 -26.54 5.85 -2.45
CA GLN A 177 -25.22 5.59 -3.02
C GLN A 177 -24.70 4.18 -2.74
N GLY A 178 -25.55 3.28 -2.20
CA GLY A 178 -25.26 1.85 -2.09
C GLY A 178 -23.91 1.50 -1.48
N ASN A 179 -23.33 2.46 -0.77
CA ASN A 179 -22.00 2.36 -0.21
C ASN A 179 -22.01 1.23 0.82
N TRP A 180 -21.14 0.27 0.64
CA TRP A 180 -20.96 -0.84 1.56
C TRP A 180 -20.77 -0.39 3.03
N ARG A 181 -20.22 0.82 3.27
CA ARG A 181 -20.05 1.37 4.63
C ARG A 181 -21.38 1.69 5.32
N THR A 182 -22.38 2.19 4.56
CA THR A 182 -23.73 2.42 5.10
C THR A 182 -24.38 1.10 5.47
N LYS A 183 -24.28 0.11 4.59
CA LYS A 183 -24.80 -1.25 4.82
C LYS A 183 -24.15 -1.90 6.03
N LEU A 184 -22.81 -1.80 6.13
CA LEU A 184 -22.03 -2.30 7.25
C LEU A 184 -22.49 -1.67 8.58
N LYS A 185 -22.65 -0.35 8.61
CA LYS A 185 -23.11 0.36 9.80
C LYS A 185 -24.49 -0.12 10.27
N SER A 186 -25.45 -0.24 9.35
CA SER A 186 -26.78 -0.74 9.67
C SER A 186 -26.75 -2.16 10.23
N ALA A 187 -25.93 -3.05 9.64
CA ALA A 187 -25.78 -4.42 10.12
C ALA A 187 -25.13 -4.49 11.52
N GLU A 188 -24.11 -3.67 11.78
CA GLU A 188 -23.45 -3.57 13.09
C GLU A 188 -24.43 -3.07 14.16
N GLU A 189 -25.24 -2.07 13.86
CA GLU A 189 -26.27 -1.53 14.77
C GLU A 189 -27.35 -2.57 15.09
N LYS A 190 -27.62 -3.49 14.16
CA LYS A 190 -28.58 -4.61 14.36
C LYS A 190 -27.91 -5.86 14.95
N GLY A 191 -26.59 -5.84 15.23
CA GLY A 191 -25.86 -6.92 15.90
C GLY A 191 -25.51 -8.11 15.00
N ALA A 192 -25.36 -7.91 13.71
CA ALA A 192 -24.87 -8.93 12.81
C ALA A 192 -23.40 -9.29 13.08
N GLU A 193 -23.02 -10.53 12.81
CA GLU A 193 -21.65 -11.04 12.97
C GLU A 193 -20.74 -10.78 11.76
N ALA A 194 -21.33 -10.70 10.58
CA ALA A 194 -20.69 -10.32 9.33
C ALA A 194 -21.76 -9.89 8.31
N ILE A 195 -21.33 -9.29 7.20
CA ILE A 195 -22.21 -9.06 6.05
C ILE A 195 -21.66 -9.77 4.81
N ILE A 196 -22.58 -10.27 3.99
CA ILE A 196 -22.31 -10.76 2.64
C ILE A 196 -23.10 -9.88 1.68
N ILE A 197 -22.42 -9.21 0.78
CA ILE A 197 -23.04 -8.41 -0.28
C ILE A 197 -22.97 -9.21 -1.57
N LYS A 198 -24.12 -9.69 -2.04
CA LYS A 198 -24.23 -10.40 -3.33
C LYS A 198 -24.26 -9.42 -4.50
N THR A 199 -23.57 -9.76 -5.58
CA THR A 199 -23.49 -8.94 -6.78
C THR A 199 -23.64 -9.79 -8.04
N GLU A 200 -24.44 -9.30 -9.00
CA GLU A 200 -24.66 -9.96 -10.30
C GLU A 200 -23.43 -9.83 -11.21
N ASP A 201 -22.68 -8.73 -11.07
CA ASP A 201 -21.52 -8.43 -11.90
C ASP A 201 -20.22 -9.03 -11.35
N TYR A 202 -20.27 -10.07 -10.51
CA TYR A 202 -19.07 -10.59 -9.83
C TYR A 202 -17.99 -11.04 -10.80
N LYS A 203 -18.36 -11.71 -11.90
CA LYS A 203 -17.43 -12.25 -12.89
C LYS A 203 -16.75 -11.16 -13.71
N ASP A 204 -17.43 -10.03 -13.92
CA ASP A 204 -16.96 -8.89 -14.72
C ASP A 204 -16.21 -7.85 -13.88
N LYS A 205 -16.07 -8.08 -12.58
CA LYS A 205 -15.38 -7.15 -11.69
C LYS A 205 -13.91 -6.98 -12.07
N ASP A 206 -13.51 -5.74 -11.99
CA ASP A 206 -12.19 -5.23 -12.36
C ASP A 206 -11.05 -6.13 -11.88
N LEU A 207 -10.28 -6.65 -12.84
CA LEU A 207 -9.07 -7.42 -12.60
C LEU A 207 -8.09 -6.73 -11.65
N ARG A 208 -8.12 -5.39 -11.57
CA ARG A 208 -7.28 -4.61 -10.65
C ARG A 208 -7.61 -4.89 -9.19
N ILE A 209 -8.92 -4.98 -8.84
CA ILE A 209 -9.33 -5.33 -7.47
C ILE A 209 -8.88 -6.74 -7.13
N LYS A 210 -9.10 -7.69 -8.06
CA LYS A 210 -8.72 -9.09 -7.87
C LYS A 210 -7.20 -9.23 -7.71
N ASN A 211 -6.41 -8.51 -8.51
CA ASN A 211 -4.95 -8.53 -8.42
C ASN A 211 -4.46 -7.87 -7.11
N TYR A 212 -5.07 -6.76 -6.71
CA TYR A 212 -4.73 -6.10 -5.45
C TYR A 212 -4.96 -7.00 -4.22
N LEU A 213 -6.05 -7.77 -4.21
CA LEU A 213 -6.40 -8.65 -3.09
C LEU A 213 -5.59 -9.95 -3.03
N ARG A 214 -4.86 -10.31 -4.10
CA ARG A 214 -3.97 -11.48 -4.10
C ARG A 214 -2.68 -11.27 -3.32
N ASN A 215 -2.28 -10.03 -3.13
CA ASN A 215 -1.07 -9.66 -2.43
C ASN A 215 -1.41 -9.11 -1.04
N PRO A 216 -0.59 -9.40 -0.01
CA PRO A 216 -0.72 -8.76 1.28
C PRO A 216 -0.66 -7.24 1.15
N THR A 217 -1.48 -6.53 1.90
CA THR A 217 -1.43 -5.07 1.95
C THR A 217 -0.71 -4.60 3.19
N MET A 218 0.13 -3.58 3.06
CA MET A 218 0.82 -2.95 4.17
C MET A 218 0.27 -1.56 4.45
N LYS A 219 0.16 -1.20 5.72
CA LYS A 219 -0.20 0.15 6.17
C LYS A 219 0.67 0.52 7.36
N MET A 220 1.00 1.80 7.50
CA MET A 220 1.57 2.29 8.75
C MET A 220 0.65 1.91 9.90
N HIS A 221 1.25 1.33 10.96
CA HIS A 221 0.48 1.07 12.17
C HIS A 221 -0.08 2.39 12.68
N ASN A 222 -1.38 2.54 12.60
CA ASN A 222 -2.05 3.77 12.98
C ASN A 222 -2.81 3.55 14.26
N ASN A 223 -2.31 4.09 15.37
CA ASN A 223 -3.03 4.17 16.65
C ASN A 223 -4.28 5.06 16.58
N ARG A 224 -4.57 5.69 15.43
CA ARG A 224 -5.85 6.36 15.23
C ARG A 224 -6.91 5.28 15.12
N ASN A 225 -7.70 5.17 16.18
CA ASN A 225 -8.82 4.28 16.43
C ASN A 225 -9.83 4.24 15.26
N SER A 226 -9.49 3.67 14.12
CA SER A 226 -10.52 3.12 13.25
C SER A 226 -11.02 1.86 13.94
N LYS A 227 -12.18 1.98 14.58
CA LYS A 227 -12.84 0.84 15.21
C LYS A 227 -12.86 -0.30 14.17
N PRO A 228 -12.32 -1.48 14.51
CA PRO A 228 -12.41 -2.61 13.61
C PRO A 228 -13.89 -2.95 13.41
N HIS A 229 -14.25 -3.34 12.18
CA HIS A 229 -15.61 -3.62 11.78
C HIS A 229 -15.85 -5.13 11.69
N ILE A 230 -17.13 -5.54 11.71
CA ILE A 230 -17.48 -6.91 11.37
C ILE A 230 -17.02 -7.22 9.93
N PRO A 231 -16.71 -8.48 9.60
CA PRO A 231 -16.24 -8.86 8.27
C PRO A 231 -17.23 -8.53 7.16
N VAL A 232 -16.68 -8.08 6.02
CA VAL A 232 -17.43 -7.76 4.81
C VAL A 232 -16.98 -8.70 3.70
N PHE A 233 -17.90 -9.46 3.15
CA PHE A 233 -17.68 -10.33 2.00
C PHE A 233 -18.48 -9.83 0.81
N ILE A 234 -17.86 -9.78 -0.35
CA ILE A 234 -18.55 -9.60 -1.63
C ILE A 234 -18.56 -10.97 -2.31
N ALA A 235 -19.71 -11.44 -2.72
CA ALA A 235 -19.84 -12.77 -3.29
C ALA A 235 -20.73 -12.75 -4.55
N ASP A 236 -20.53 -13.77 -5.41
CA ASP A 236 -21.35 -13.98 -6.59
C ASP A 236 -22.81 -14.23 -6.19
N ASN A 237 -23.74 -13.51 -6.84
CA ASN A 237 -25.18 -13.67 -6.58
C ASN A 237 -25.68 -15.10 -6.83
N ASP A 238 -25.08 -15.80 -7.81
CA ASP A 238 -25.47 -17.16 -8.18
C ASP A 238 -25.27 -18.19 -7.04
N LEU A 239 -24.50 -17.85 -6.00
CA LEU A 239 -24.29 -18.70 -4.83
C LEU A 239 -25.47 -18.73 -3.86
N PHE A 240 -26.44 -17.82 -4.01
CA PHE A 240 -27.52 -17.63 -3.04
C PHE A 240 -28.91 -17.65 -3.72
N ASN A 241 -29.63 -18.74 -3.59
CA ASN A 241 -31.01 -18.85 -4.00
C ASN A 241 -31.96 -18.33 -2.91
N LYS A 242 -33.04 -17.61 -3.28
CA LYS A 242 -33.97 -16.98 -2.33
C LYS A 242 -34.66 -17.93 -1.38
N ASP A 243 -34.82 -19.20 -1.77
CA ASP A 243 -35.68 -20.18 -1.05
C ASP A 243 -34.86 -21.17 -0.19
N SER A 244 -33.59 -20.97 -0.02
CA SER A 244 -32.69 -21.88 0.71
C SER A 244 -32.30 -21.32 2.07
N LEU A 245 -32.28 -22.18 3.08
CA LEU A 245 -31.67 -21.88 4.36
C LEU A 245 -30.14 -22.10 4.22
N TYR A 246 -29.37 -21.14 4.63
CA TYR A 246 -27.90 -21.21 4.55
C TYR A 246 -27.29 -21.16 5.94
N GLN A 247 -26.30 -22.01 6.14
CA GLN A 247 -25.35 -21.91 7.24
C GLN A 247 -24.00 -21.45 6.73
N VAL A 248 -23.45 -20.43 7.35
CA VAL A 248 -22.20 -19.81 6.94
C VAL A 248 -21.15 -19.97 8.03
N SER A 249 -19.95 -20.37 7.62
CA SER A 249 -18.76 -20.33 8.45
C SER A 249 -17.72 -19.46 7.76
N PHE A 250 -16.95 -18.70 8.54
CA PHE A 250 -15.89 -17.89 7.96
C PHE A 250 -14.70 -17.74 8.90
N SER A 251 -13.55 -17.42 8.30
CA SER A 251 -12.38 -16.86 8.94
C SER A 251 -12.07 -15.52 8.26
N SER A 252 -12.01 -14.45 9.03
CA SER A 252 -11.71 -13.12 8.49
C SER A 252 -10.22 -12.96 8.22
N MET A 253 -9.87 -11.88 7.52
CA MET A 253 -8.50 -11.46 7.29
C MET A 253 -7.75 -11.29 8.62
N VAL A 254 -6.51 -11.81 8.66
CA VAL A 254 -5.60 -11.60 9.77
C VAL A 254 -4.69 -10.42 9.45
N THR A 255 -4.63 -9.47 10.37
CA THR A 255 -3.66 -8.37 10.33
C THR A 255 -2.57 -8.66 11.36
N GLU A 256 -1.33 -8.72 10.91
CA GLU A 256 -0.15 -8.89 11.75
C GLU A 256 0.61 -7.57 11.85
N SER A 257 1.04 -7.20 13.06
CA SER A 257 1.98 -6.09 13.21
C SER A 257 3.40 -6.60 13.01
N LYS A 258 4.11 -6.02 12.05
CA LYS A 258 5.52 -6.32 11.74
C LYS A 258 6.35 -5.07 11.92
N THR A 259 7.67 -5.25 12.06
CA THR A 259 8.61 -4.13 12.20
C THR A 259 9.30 -3.86 10.86
N ALA A 260 9.19 -2.63 10.41
CA ALA A 260 10.02 -2.06 9.35
C ALA A 260 11.03 -1.08 9.94
N GLU A 261 12.05 -0.69 9.17
CA GLU A 261 13.04 0.29 9.60
C GLU A 261 13.46 1.23 8.47
N ASN A 262 13.72 2.49 8.83
CA ASN A 262 14.52 3.40 8.03
C ASN A 262 15.99 3.28 8.46
N VAL A 263 16.92 3.45 7.51
CA VAL A 263 18.34 3.59 7.80
C VAL A 263 18.64 5.08 7.82
N VAL A 264 19.09 5.59 8.97
CA VAL A 264 19.26 7.04 9.20
C VAL A 264 20.63 7.35 9.73
N SER A 265 21.29 8.30 9.08
CA SER A 265 22.60 8.82 9.46
C SER A 265 22.62 10.34 9.33
N TYR A 266 23.66 10.97 9.84
CA TYR A 266 23.82 12.41 9.68
C TYR A 266 25.29 12.80 9.58
N ILE A 267 25.54 13.92 8.91
CA ILE A 267 26.81 14.61 8.84
C ILE A 267 26.61 15.96 9.53
N PRO A 268 27.42 16.30 10.55
CA PRO A 268 27.24 17.55 11.28
C PRO A 268 27.46 18.78 10.39
N GLY A 269 26.57 19.75 10.51
CA GLY A 269 26.71 21.08 9.92
C GLY A 269 27.18 22.12 10.97
N LYS A 270 27.36 23.37 10.55
CA LYS A 270 27.73 24.49 11.42
C LYS A 270 26.53 25.10 12.16
N THR A 271 25.34 24.92 11.65
CA THR A 271 24.10 25.46 12.22
C THR A 271 23.21 24.34 12.76
N ASN A 272 22.12 24.70 13.45
CA ASN A 272 21.09 23.76 13.90
C ASN A 272 20.00 23.49 12.85
N GLU A 273 20.13 24.06 11.66
CA GLU A 273 19.22 23.77 10.55
C GLU A 273 19.59 22.41 9.93
N THR A 274 18.58 21.65 9.58
CA THR A 274 18.77 20.30 9.02
C THR A 274 18.17 20.21 7.62
N ILE A 275 18.98 19.70 6.68
CA ILE A 275 18.50 19.28 5.37
C ILE A 275 18.36 17.76 5.41
N VAL A 276 17.17 17.25 5.03
CA VAL A 276 16.92 15.82 4.92
C VAL A 276 16.94 15.44 3.44
N ILE A 277 17.77 14.46 3.09
CA ILE A 277 17.80 13.84 1.77
C ILE A 277 17.37 12.39 1.95
N SER A 278 16.44 11.91 1.15
CA SER A 278 15.87 10.56 1.30
C SER A 278 15.67 9.87 -0.04
N ALA A 279 15.74 8.54 -0.01
CA ALA A 279 15.38 7.63 -1.08
C ALA A 279 14.76 6.38 -0.42
N HIS A 280 13.88 5.66 -1.09
CA HIS A 280 13.41 4.40 -0.54
C HIS A 280 14.25 3.24 -1.06
N TYR A 281 14.61 2.32 -0.16
CA TYR A 281 15.45 1.17 -0.49
C TYR A 281 14.66 -0.14 -0.58
N ASP A 282 13.39 -0.13 -0.20
CA ASP A 282 12.47 -1.24 -0.37
C ASP A 282 11.85 -1.24 -1.78
N HIS A 283 11.31 -2.41 -2.18
CA HIS A 283 10.54 -2.57 -3.41
C HIS A 283 9.46 -3.62 -3.19
N ILE A 284 8.86 -4.16 -4.26
CA ILE A 284 7.67 -5.01 -4.16
C ILE A 284 7.95 -6.50 -3.91
N GLY A 285 9.22 -6.92 -3.88
CA GLY A 285 9.57 -8.32 -3.66
C GLY A 285 9.36 -9.17 -4.90
N PHE A 286 8.36 -10.05 -4.86
CA PHE A 286 8.01 -10.96 -5.96
C PHE A 286 6.67 -10.55 -6.60
N ASP A 287 6.62 -10.58 -7.94
CA ASP A 287 5.37 -10.56 -8.70
C ASP A 287 5.26 -11.84 -9.53
N ARG A 288 4.17 -12.60 -9.36
CA ARG A 288 3.89 -13.86 -10.07
C ARG A 288 5.03 -14.90 -10.03
N GLY A 289 5.81 -14.90 -8.95
CA GLY A 289 6.95 -15.80 -8.77
C GLY A 289 8.28 -15.29 -9.32
N GLU A 290 8.29 -14.16 -10.00
CA GLU A 290 9.50 -13.49 -10.49
C GLU A 290 9.97 -12.44 -9.48
N VAL A 291 11.29 -12.31 -9.31
CA VAL A 291 11.88 -11.29 -8.45
C VAL A 291 11.78 -9.92 -9.14
N CYS A 292 11.16 -8.96 -8.46
CA CYS A 292 11.14 -7.57 -8.90
C CYS A 292 12.32 -6.82 -8.29
N ASN A 293 13.42 -6.74 -9.02
CA ASN A 293 14.69 -6.25 -8.50
C ASN A 293 14.72 -4.74 -8.19
N GLY A 294 13.80 -3.93 -8.79
CA GLY A 294 13.66 -2.52 -8.47
C GLY A 294 14.95 -1.71 -8.62
N ALA A 295 15.66 -1.87 -9.74
CA ALA A 295 16.88 -1.11 -9.99
C ALA A 295 16.59 0.37 -10.18
N ASP A 296 15.55 0.69 -10.95
CA ASP A 296 15.11 2.06 -11.21
C ASP A 296 14.23 2.60 -10.06
N ASP A 297 13.36 1.77 -9.49
CA ASP A 297 12.41 2.09 -8.43
C ASP A 297 12.76 1.38 -7.10
N ASP A 298 13.44 1.96 -6.15
CA ASP A 298 14.23 3.20 -6.17
C ASP A 298 15.67 2.87 -5.79
N GLY A 299 16.18 1.71 -6.30
CA GLY A 299 17.58 1.33 -6.11
C GLY A 299 18.54 2.41 -6.60
N SER A 300 18.24 3.03 -7.75
CA SER A 300 19.05 4.10 -8.34
C SER A 300 19.10 5.34 -7.45
N GLY A 301 17.98 5.79 -6.88
CA GLY A 301 17.94 6.88 -5.91
C GLY A 301 18.68 6.54 -4.62
N THR A 302 18.55 5.31 -4.13
CA THR A 302 19.26 4.82 -2.94
C THR A 302 20.77 4.87 -3.13
N VAL A 303 21.32 4.38 -4.25
CA VAL A 303 22.77 4.43 -4.50
C VAL A 303 23.28 5.84 -4.80
N ALA A 304 22.44 6.68 -5.41
CA ALA A 304 22.76 8.09 -5.56
C ALA A 304 22.91 8.78 -4.20
N LEU A 305 21.98 8.50 -3.27
CA LEU A 305 22.07 9.01 -1.90
C LEU A 305 23.33 8.51 -1.17
N MET A 306 23.69 7.23 -1.33
CA MET A 306 24.96 6.68 -0.78
C MET A 306 26.17 7.46 -1.29
N ASN A 307 26.22 7.74 -2.58
CA ASN A 307 27.35 8.45 -3.19
C ASN A 307 27.41 9.92 -2.75
N ILE A 308 26.26 10.58 -2.63
CA ILE A 308 26.14 11.93 -2.07
C ILE A 308 26.61 11.93 -0.61
N ALA A 309 26.17 10.99 0.21
CA ALA A 309 26.59 10.89 1.60
C ALA A 309 28.11 10.70 1.73
N LYS A 310 28.71 9.88 0.86
CA LYS A 310 30.17 9.71 0.78
C LYS A 310 30.87 11.04 0.48
N ALA A 311 30.43 11.78 -0.54
CA ALA A 311 31.03 13.06 -0.93
C ALA A 311 30.95 14.12 0.19
N PHE A 312 29.82 14.18 0.89
CA PHE A 312 29.67 15.07 2.06
C PHE A 312 30.57 14.66 3.23
N GLN A 313 30.72 13.36 3.48
CA GLN A 313 31.57 12.86 4.54
C GLN A 313 33.06 13.15 4.25
N GLU A 314 33.51 12.94 3.02
CA GLU A 314 34.86 13.30 2.58
C GLU A 314 35.13 14.80 2.80
N ALA A 315 34.19 15.65 2.39
CA ALA A 315 34.30 17.08 2.62
C ALA A 315 34.35 17.43 4.13
N TYR A 316 33.57 16.76 4.95
CA TYR A 316 33.54 16.97 6.40
C TYR A 316 34.90 16.57 7.04
N GLU A 317 35.46 15.42 6.64
CA GLU A 317 36.76 14.92 7.14
C GLU A 317 37.92 15.86 6.73
N ASP A 318 37.84 16.51 5.58
CA ASP A 318 38.77 17.55 5.12
C ASP A 318 38.53 18.92 5.78
N GLY A 319 37.66 18.98 6.80
CA GLY A 319 37.35 20.23 7.51
C GLY A 319 36.44 21.20 6.76
N LYS A 320 35.79 20.74 5.68
CA LYS A 320 34.82 21.51 4.89
C LYS A 320 33.41 21.27 5.40
N THR A 321 33.19 21.50 6.68
CA THR A 321 31.88 21.29 7.32
C THR A 321 30.76 22.00 6.58
N PRO A 322 29.66 21.32 6.23
CA PRO A 322 28.49 21.94 5.59
C PRO A 322 27.90 23.07 6.45
N GLU A 323 27.23 24.04 5.83
CA GLU A 323 26.59 25.12 6.57
C GLU A 323 25.40 24.61 7.38
N ARG A 324 24.67 23.66 6.82
CA ARG A 324 23.47 23.05 7.42
C ARG A 324 23.65 21.56 7.56
#